data_dc16819d03a84d474024c393ecc8eee3
#
_entry.id   dc16819d03a84d474024c393ecc8eee3
#
_cell.length_a   1.000
_cell.length_b   1.000
_cell.length_c   1.000
_cell.angle_alpha   90.00
_cell.angle_beta   90.00
_cell.angle_gamma   90.00
#
_symmetry.space_group_name_H-M   'P 1'
#
loop_
_entity.id
_entity.type
_entity.pdbx_description
1 polymer ?
#
loop_
_entity_poly.entity_id
_entity_poly.type
_entity_poly.pdbx_seq_one_letter_code
_entity_poly.pdbx_strand_id
1 'polypeptide(L)'
;MKIVFSTKNVSRATFLDTCCYAFDYGFEGFEIYDAIKERSTHHDSILRQYRISDAKRKLLNRNLAVSALRMPDSLESGNTTADLVEKYVDMAASSGIANIIVRIDKEVSFDVLEEKISGAVKKAEQAEISILFETMGYLADTEKVIGIINHFSSAAIGAS
;
A
#
# COMPACT_ATOMS: atom_id res chain seq x y z
N MET A 1 18.33 6.24 -1.22
CA MET A 1 17.26 5.31 -1.62
C MET A 1 17.08 4.34 -0.47
N LYS A 2 15.88 4.20 0.06
CA LYS A 2 15.60 3.26 1.14
C LYS A 2 15.15 1.93 0.56
N ILE A 3 15.69 0.83 1.08
CA ILE A 3 15.29 -0.53 0.68
C ILE A 3 14.29 -1.04 1.71
N VAL A 4 13.09 -1.39 1.26
CA VAL A 4 12.01 -1.88 2.12
C VAL A 4 11.67 -3.33 1.80
N PHE A 5 11.20 -4.03 2.82
CA PHE A 5 10.81 -5.43 2.74
C PHE A 5 9.28 -5.53 2.60
N SER A 6 8.79 -6.25 1.57
CA SER A 6 7.36 -6.49 1.42
C SER A 6 6.92 -7.73 2.19
N THR A 7 5.88 -7.59 3.01
CA THR A 7 5.33 -8.71 3.78
C THR A 7 4.55 -9.71 2.93
N LYS A 8 4.30 -9.40 1.65
CA LYS A 8 3.61 -10.27 0.69
C LYS A 8 4.30 -11.63 0.53
N ASN A 9 5.61 -11.67 0.66
CA ASN A 9 6.44 -12.84 0.34
C ASN A 9 6.81 -13.71 1.56
N VAL A 10 6.26 -13.41 2.74
CA VAL A 10 6.63 -14.11 4.01
C VAL A 10 5.45 -14.80 4.69
N SER A 11 4.67 -15.50 3.92
CA SER A 11 3.42 -16.14 4.33
C SER A 11 3.52 -17.13 5.48
N ARG A 12 4.70 -17.65 5.76
CA ARG A 12 4.91 -18.71 6.78
C ARG A 12 5.75 -18.25 7.98
N ALA A 13 6.32 -17.05 7.94
CA ALA A 13 7.12 -16.53 9.03
C ALA A 13 6.24 -15.78 10.05
N THR A 14 6.62 -15.81 11.32
CA THR A 14 5.98 -14.94 12.31
C THR A 14 6.39 -13.48 12.03
N PHE A 15 5.63 -12.52 12.57
CA PHE A 15 5.99 -11.11 12.44
C PHE A 15 7.39 -10.82 13.01
N LEU A 16 7.76 -11.48 14.12
CA LEU A 16 9.07 -11.32 14.73
C LEU A 16 10.19 -11.87 13.84
N ASP A 17 9.99 -13.06 13.25
CA ASP A 17 10.96 -13.63 12.30
C ASP A 17 11.13 -12.71 11.09
N THR A 18 10.03 -12.17 10.57
CA THR A 18 10.07 -11.21 9.46
C THR A 18 10.86 -9.95 9.81
N CYS A 19 10.70 -9.43 11.04
CA CYS A 19 11.49 -8.30 11.53
C CYS A 19 12.98 -8.65 11.65
N CYS A 20 13.32 -9.87 12.12
CA CYS A 20 14.70 -10.31 12.20
C CYS A 20 15.32 -10.43 10.81
N TYR A 21 14.64 -11.08 9.87
CA TYR A 21 15.12 -11.16 8.49
C TYR A 21 15.37 -9.78 7.88
N ALA A 22 14.41 -8.86 8.00
CA ALA A 22 14.60 -7.53 7.46
C ALA A 22 15.79 -6.79 8.07
N PHE A 23 15.98 -6.90 9.38
CA PHE A 23 17.12 -6.32 10.07
C PHE A 23 18.44 -6.97 9.63
N ASP A 24 18.51 -8.30 9.60
CA ASP A 24 19.70 -9.07 9.25
C ASP A 24 20.16 -8.84 7.81
N TYR A 25 19.19 -8.59 6.90
CA TYR A 25 19.48 -8.27 5.48
C TYR A 25 19.61 -6.77 5.19
N GLY A 26 19.57 -5.92 6.20
CA GLY A 26 19.82 -4.48 6.06
C GLY A 26 18.69 -3.69 5.42
N PHE A 27 17.44 -4.17 5.51
CA PHE A 27 16.28 -3.38 5.11
C PHE A 27 16.02 -2.25 6.11
N GLU A 28 15.53 -1.12 5.60
CA GLU A 28 15.25 0.07 6.41
C GLU A 28 13.77 0.18 6.81
N GLY A 29 12.91 -0.68 6.28
CA GLY A 29 11.49 -0.64 6.58
C GLY A 29 10.67 -1.75 5.93
N PHE A 30 9.35 -1.62 6.10
CA PHE A 30 8.36 -2.58 5.63
C PHE A 30 7.30 -1.92 4.75
N GLU A 31 6.92 -2.64 3.71
CA GLU A 31 5.64 -2.51 3.05
C GLU A 31 4.71 -3.57 3.65
N ILE A 32 3.58 -3.14 4.23
CA ILE A 32 2.60 -4.05 4.79
C ILE A 32 1.55 -4.38 3.74
N TYR A 33 1.52 -5.64 3.34
CA TYR A 33 0.54 -6.18 2.41
C TYR A 33 -0.74 -6.59 3.13
N ASP A 34 -1.91 -6.29 2.55
CA ASP A 34 -3.24 -6.69 3.03
C ASP A 34 -3.50 -6.30 4.49
N ALA A 35 -3.48 -4.99 4.76
CA ALA A 35 -3.56 -4.44 6.11
C ALA A 35 -4.97 -4.53 6.75
N ILE A 36 -6.04 -4.70 5.95
CA ILE A 36 -7.43 -4.72 6.45
C ILE A 36 -7.88 -6.13 6.79
N LYS A 37 -7.90 -6.45 8.09
CA LYS A 37 -8.21 -7.78 8.62
C LYS A 37 -9.56 -8.37 8.19
N GLU A 38 -10.57 -7.53 8.07
CA GLU A 38 -11.97 -7.97 7.88
C GLU A 38 -12.23 -8.55 6.48
N ARG A 39 -11.34 -8.28 5.53
CA ARG A 39 -11.42 -8.73 4.14
C ARG A 39 -10.28 -9.65 3.72
N SER A 40 -9.29 -9.85 4.58
CA SER A 40 -8.15 -10.68 4.27
C SER A 40 -8.58 -12.12 4.02
N THR A 41 -8.73 -12.48 2.77
CA THR A 41 -8.86 -13.87 2.30
C THR A 41 -7.50 -14.59 2.30
N HIS A 42 -6.43 -13.81 2.38
CA HIS A 42 -5.06 -14.32 2.43
C HIS A 42 -4.70 -14.66 3.87
N HIS A 43 -4.42 -15.93 4.12
CA HIS A 43 -3.98 -16.44 5.42
C HIS A 43 -2.68 -15.80 5.93
N ASP A 44 -2.07 -14.96 5.14
CA ASP A 44 -0.68 -14.54 5.21
C ASP A 44 -0.47 -13.12 5.73
N SER A 45 -1.54 -12.38 6.03
CA SER A 45 -1.38 -11.03 6.57
C SER A 45 -0.79 -11.06 7.98
N ILE A 46 0.38 -10.47 8.13
CA ILE A 46 1.05 -10.25 9.43
C ILE A 46 0.12 -9.57 10.43
N LEU A 47 -0.79 -8.72 9.95
CA LEU A 47 -1.74 -7.97 10.78
C LEU A 47 -2.92 -8.81 11.28
N ARG A 48 -3.04 -10.08 10.90
CA ARG A 48 -3.98 -10.99 11.60
C ARG A 48 -3.65 -11.15 13.08
N GLN A 49 -2.38 -11.04 13.41
CA GLN A 49 -1.89 -11.24 14.79
C GLN A 49 -1.71 -9.93 15.56
N TYR A 50 -1.53 -8.80 14.86
CA TYR A 50 -1.19 -7.53 15.49
C TYR A 50 -2.04 -6.39 14.91
N ARG A 51 -2.36 -5.41 15.76
CA ARG A 51 -2.83 -4.11 15.27
C ARG A 51 -1.67 -3.36 14.62
N ILE A 52 -1.97 -2.53 13.62
CA ILE A 52 -0.93 -1.76 12.92
C ILE A 52 -0.08 -0.91 13.86
N SER A 53 -0.68 -0.34 14.92
CA SER A 53 0.02 0.41 15.97
C SER A 53 1.04 -0.45 16.73
N ASP A 54 0.69 -1.70 17.02
CA ASP A 54 1.58 -2.62 17.71
C ASP A 54 2.71 -3.09 16.79
N ALA A 55 2.39 -3.32 15.51
CA ALA A 55 3.40 -3.62 14.50
C ALA A 55 4.40 -2.48 14.38
N LYS A 56 3.94 -1.23 14.21
CA LYS A 56 4.81 -0.03 14.18
C LYS A 56 5.73 0.05 15.39
N ARG A 57 5.18 -0.11 16.60
CA ARG A 57 5.98 -0.04 17.83
C ARG A 57 7.08 -1.11 17.87
N LYS A 58 6.76 -2.34 17.44
CA LYS A 58 7.75 -3.44 17.37
C LYS A 58 8.85 -3.17 16.33
N LEU A 59 8.50 -2.55 15.21
CA LEU A 59 9.44 -2.17 14.16
C LEU A 59 10.36 -1.03 14.60
N LEU A 60 9.80 0.01 15.24
CA LEU A 60 10.57 1.15 15.74
C LEU A 60 11.66 0.71 16.74
N ASN A 61 11.38 -0.28 17.58
CA ASN A 61 12.37 -0.83 18.50
C ASN A 61 13.56 -1.52 17.80
N ARG A 62 13.47 -1.73 16.49
CA ARG A 62 14.53 -2.28 15.61
C ARG A 62 15.03 -1.28 14.57
N ASN A 63 14.70 -0.01 14.71
CA ASN A 63 14.99 1.04 13.71
C ASN A 63 14.40 0.76 12.33
N LEU A 64 13.29 0.02 12.28
CA LEU A 64 12.55 -0.27 11.05
C LEU A 64 11.29 0.60 11.00
N ALA A 65 10.95 1.11 9.82
CA ALA A 65 9.76 1.93 9.61
C ALA A 65 8.70 1.17 8.79
N VAL A 66 7.42 1.51 8.97
CA VAL A 66 6.39 1.14 7.98
C VAL A 66 6.38 2.21 6.91
N SER A 67 6.80 1.83 5.70
CA SER A 67 6.96 2.75 4.57
C SER A 67 5.67 2.93 3.79
N ALA A 68 4.86 1.87 3.68
CA ALA A 68 3.62 1.89 2.94
C ALA A 68 2.65 0.80 3.40
N LEU A 69 1.37 1.00 3.11
CA LEU A 69 0.33 -0.04 3.10
C LEU A 69 0.06 -0.43 1.64
N ARG A 70 0.13 -1.72 1.34
CA ARG A 70 -0.13 -2.23 0.00
C ARG A 70 -1.48 -2.94 -0.06
N MET A 71 -2.29 -2.56 -1.03
CA MET A 71 -3.58 -3.22 -1.28
C MET A 71 -3.36 -4.62 -1.89
N PRO A 72 -4.18 -5.62 -1.51
CA PRO A 72 -4.04 -6.98 -2.01
C PRO A 72 -4.53 -7.13 -3.45
N ASP A 73 -5.64 -6.48 -3.79
CA ASP A 73 -6.28 -6.58 -5.09
C ASP A 73 -5.95 -5.37 -5.97
N SER A 74 -5.96 -5.59 -7.29
CA SER A 74 -5.80 -4.50 -8.27
C SER A 74 -7.05 -3.62 -8.32
N LEU A 75 -6.89 -2.38 -8.80
CA LEU A 75 -7.99 -1.39 -8.84
C LEU A 75 -9.14 -1.83 -9.75
N GLU A 76 -8.85 -2.52 -10.87
CA GLU A 76 -9.87 -3.03 -11.77
C GLU A 76 -10.60 -4.27 -11.23
N SER A 77 -10.12 -4.86 -10.13
CA SER A 77 -10.80 -5.99 -9.50
C SER A 77 -12.18 -5.61 -8.97
N GLY A 78 -13.15 -6.50 -9.13
CA GLY A 78 -14.48 -6.35 -8.53
C GLY A 78 -14.46 -6.33 -6.98
N ASN A 79 -13.39 -6.84 -6.37
CA ASN A 79 -13.19 -6.80 -4.92
C ASN A 79 -12.74 -5.43 -4.42
N THR A 80 -12.18 -4.59 -5.29
CA THR A 80 -11.72 -3.24 -4.95
C THR A 80 -12.84 -2.25 -5.18
N THR A 81 -13.38 -1.70 -4.10
CA THR A 81 -14.40 -0.64 -4.11
C THR A 81 -13.77 0.70 -3.73
N ALA A 82 -14.43 1.82 -4.07
CA ALA A 82 -14.00 3.15 -3.64
C ALA A 82 -13.84 3.23 -2.10
N ASP A 83 -14.83 2.73 -1.36
CA ASP A 83 -14.79 2.67 0.11
C ASP A 83 -13.56 1.90 0.65
N LEU A 84 -13.12 0.86 -0.08
CA LEU A 84 -11.94 0.11 0.33
C LEU A 84 -10.67 0.95 0.17
N VAL A 85 -10.53 1.66 -0.93
CA VAL A 85 -9.36 2.54 -1.16
C VAL A 85 -9.34 3.66 -0.13
N GLU A 86 -10.48 4.29 0.14
CA GLU A 86 -10.62 5.32 1.18
C GLU A 86 -10.25 4.79 2.57
N LYS A 87 -10.67 3.58 2.93
CA LYS A 87 -10.28 2.92 4.19
C LYS A 87 -8.76 2.72 4.32
N TYR A 88 -8.07 2.42 3.21
CA TYR A 88 -6.60 2.36 3.23
C TYR A 88 -5.98 3.72 3.48
N VAL A 89 -6.51 4.79 2.89
CA VAL A 89 -6.05 6.17 3.18
C VAL A 89 -6.29 6.52 4.65
N ASP A 90 -7.51 6.29 5.18
CA ASP A 90 -7.85 6.56 6.58
C ASP A 90 -6.95 5.76 7.55
N MET A 91 -6.65 4.51 7.23
CA MET A 91 -5.73 3.67 8.02
C MET A 91 -4.30 4.20 7.96
N ALA A 92 -3.81 4.61 6.80
CA ALA A 92 -2.49 5.19 6.64
C ALA A 92 -2.37 6.48 7.46
N ALA A 93 -3.34 7.38 7.34
CA ALA A 93 -3.41 8.65 8.08
C ALA A 93 -3.43 8.42 9.60
N SER A 94 -4.35 7.59 10.10
CA SER A 94 -4.47 7.30 11.54
C SER A 94 -3.24 6.59 12.12
N SER A 95 -2.47 5.92 11.27
CA SER A 95 -1.26 5.20 11.67
C SER A 95 0.02 6.00 11.41
N GLY A 96 -0.06 7.21 10.82
CA GLY A 96 1.11 8.00 10.45
C GLY A 96 2.00 7.27 9.44
N ILE A 97 1.40 6.65 8.41
CA ILE A 97 2.08 6.01 7.29
C ILE A 97 1.84 6.87 6.06
N ALA A 98 2.91 7.33 5.42
CA ALA A 98 2.82 8.33 4.37
C ALA A 98 2.30 7.81 3.02
N ASN A 99 2.33 6.50 2.78
CA ASN A 99 2.06 5.96 1.46
C ASN A 99 1.07 4.78 1.51
N ILE A 100 0.19 4.71 0.50
CA ILE A 100 -0.49 3.49 0.12
C ILE A 100 -0.05 3.08 -1.28
N ILE A 101 0.06 1.78 -1.54
CA ILE A 101 0.43 1.24 -2.85
C ILE A 101 -0.78 0.53 -3.44
N VAL A 102 -1.13 0.94 -4.65
CA VAL A 102 -2.18 0.36 -5.48
C VAL A 102 -1.59 -0.20 -6.77
N ARG A 103 -2.27 -1.16 -7.39
CA ARG A 103 -1.81 -1.71 -8.65
C ARG A 103 -2.93 -1.76 -9.67
N ILE A 104 -2.54 -1.82 -10.94
CA ILE A 104 -3.40 -2.08 -12.10
C ILE A 104 -2.77 -3.23 -12.87
N ASP A 105 -3.48 -4.35 -12.97
CA ASP A 105 -2.98 -5.55 -13.64
C ASP A 105 -3.41 -5.62 -15.11
N LYS A 106 -4.49 -4.91 -15.48
CA LYS A 106 -5.06 -4.90 -16.82
C LYS A 106 -5.45 -3.49 -17.25
N GLU A 107 -5.70 -3.33 -18.53
CA GLU A 107 -6.24 -2.10 -19.06
C GLU A 107 -7.55 -1.71 -18.36
N VAL A 108 -7.65 -0.44 -17.97
CA VAL A 108 -8.79 0.13 -17.28
C VAL A 108 -9.03 1.54 -17.80
N SER A 109 -10.30 1.92 -17.99
CA SER A 109 -10.65 3.28 -18.40
C SER A 109 -10.46 4.29 -17.27
N PHE A 110 -10.23 5.53 -17.62
CA PHE A 110 -10.13 6.61 -16.64
C PHE A 110 -11.44 6.78 -15.85
N ASP A 111 -12.60 6.57 -16.45
CA ASP A 111 -13.89 6.65 -15.74
C ASP A 111 -13.97 5.67 -14.57
N VAL A 112 -13.50 4.42 -14.78
CA VAL A 112 -13.43 3.40 -13.73
C VAL A 112 -12.41 3.78 -12.64
N LEU A 113 -11.27 4.35 -13.03
CA LEU A 113 -10.29 4.83 -12.06
C LEU A 113 -10.84 5.99 -11.24
N GLU A 114 -11.51 6.95 -11.88
CA GLU A 114 -12.16 8.07 -11.20
C GLU A 114 -13.20 7.59 -10.19
N GLU A 115 -14.09 6.68 -10.59
CA GLU A 115 -15.09 6.10 -9.71
C GLU A 115 -14.46 5.49 -8.46
N LYS A 116 -13.32 4.80 -8.63
CA LYS A 116 -12.68 4.05 -7.54
C LYS A 116 -11.78 4.87 -6.64
N ILE A 117 -11.11 5.90 -7.15
CA ILE A 117 -10.06 6.58 -6.36
C ILE A 117 -10.27 8.07 -6.14
N SER A 118 -11.22 8.75 -6.82
CA SER A 118 -11.37 10.20 -6.66
C SER A 118 -11.67 10.63 -5.22
N GLY A 119 -12.49 9.86 -4.49
CA GLY A 119 -12.74 10.10 -3.06
C GLY A 119 -11.49 9.93 -2.23
N ALA A 120 -10.76 8.84 -2.50
CA ALA A 120 -9.50 8.55 -1.82
C ALA A 120 -8.41 9.59 -2.11
N VAL A 121 -8.33 10.12 -3.34
CA VAL A 121 -7.38 11.18 -3.70
C VAL A 121 -7.63 12.43 -2.88
N LYS A 122 -8.88 12.90 -2.78
CA LYS A 122 -9.23 14.07 -1.97
C LYS A 122 -8.88 13.89 -0.49
N LYS A 123 -9.15 12.71 0.07
CA LYS A 123 -8.77 12.38 1.44
C LYS A 123 -7.25 12.33 1.61
N ALA A 124 -6.55 11.75 0.65
CA ALA A 124 -5.10 11.62 0.67
C ALA A 124 -4.41 13.00 0.65
N GLU A 125 -4.89 13.94 -0.18
CA GLU A 125 -4.43 15.32 -0.19
C GLU A 125 -4.60 15.99 1.18
N GLN A 126 -5.77 15.85 1.80
CA GLN A 126 -6.05 16.43 3.12
C GLN A 126 -5.21 15.84 4.24
N ALA A 127 -4.83 14.56 4.12
CA ALA A 127 -4.09 13.83 5.12
C ALA A 127 -2.57 13.75 4.84
N GLU A 128 -2.09 14.37 3.76
CA GLU A 128 -0.70 14.31 3.28
C GLU A 128 -0.23 12.86 3.04
N ILE A 129 -1.12 12.02 2.49
CA ILE A 129 -0.85 10.63 2.11
C ILE A 129 -0.61 10.57 0.60
N SER A 130 0.36 9.78 0.17
CA SER A 130 0.57 9.50 -1.25
C SER A 130 -0.08 8.17 -1.66
N ILE A 131 -0.81 8.18 -2.78
CA ILE A 131 -1.32 7.00 -3.47
C ILE A 131 -0.33 6.67 -4.58
N LEU A 132 0.44 5.61 -4.41
CA LEU A 132 1.50 5.22 -5.33
C LEU A 132 1.03 4.07 -6.21
N PHE A 133 1.10 4.26 -7.52
CA PHE A 133 0.85 3.21 -8.49
C PHE A 133 2.09 2.33 -8.66
N GLU A 134 1.92 1.03 -8.49
CA GLU A 134 2.99 0.05 -8.73
C GLU A 134 3.35 0.01 -10.22
N THR A 135 4.62 0.32 -10.55
CA THR A 135 5.12 0.38 -11.94
C THR A 135 5.51 -1.00 -12.48
N MET A 136 4.63 -1.99 -12.29
CA MET A 136 4.78 -3.35 -12.78
C MET A 136 3.58 -3.78 -13.62
N GLY A 137 3.72 -4.86 -14.37
CA GLY A 137 2.64 -5.41 -15.16
C GLY A 137 2.13 -4.43 -16.21
N TYR A 138 0.86 -4.07 -16.17
CA TYR A 138 0.25 -3.12 -17.12
C TYR A 138 0.88 -1.73 -17.05
N LEU A 139 1.33 -1.30 -15.88
CA LEU A 139 1.98 -0.01 -15.66
C LEU A 139 3.52 -0.07 -15.77
N ALA A 140 4.10 -1.13 -16.30
CA ALA A 140 5.52 -1.14 -16.67
C ALA A 140 5.86 -0.13 -17.78
N ASP A 141 4.85 0.31 -18.52
CA ASP A 141 4.94 1.35 -19.53
C ASP A 141 4.84 2.73 -18.86
N THR A 142 5.90 3.51 -18.94
CA THR A 142 6.00 4.84 -18.33
C THR A 142 4.95 5.82 -18.85
N GLU A 143 4.55 5.73 -20.13
CA GLU A 143 3.55 6.62 -20.71
C GLU A 143 2.18 6.43 -20.05
N LYS A 144 1.82 5.19 -19.70
CA LYS A 144 0.58 4.89 -18.97
C LYS A 144 0.59 5.48 -17.56
N VAL A 145 1.70 5.36 -16.87
CA VAL A 145 1.88 5.95 -15.54
C VAL A 145 1.74 7.46 -15.59
N ILE A 146 2.42 8.11 -16.54
CA ILE A 146 2.34 9.56 -16.77
C ILE A 146 0.90 9.95 -17.12
N GLY A 147 0.21 9.17 -17.93
CA GLY A 147 -1.21 9.40 -18.29
C GLY A 147 -2.11 9.45 -17.05
N ILE A 148 -1.95 8.51 -16.13
CA ILE A 148 -2.72 8.48 -14.87
C ILE A 148 -2.37 9.69 -13.98
N ILE A 149 -1.08 9.99 -13.78
CA ILE A 149 -0.63 11.11 -12.95
C ILE A 149 -1.21 12.42 -13.49
N ASN A 150 -1.11 12.64 -14.80
CA ASN A 150 -1.63 13.84 -15.44
C ASN A 150 -3.15 13.95 -15.39
N HIS A 151 -3.86 12.81 -15.51
CA HIS A 151 -5.32 12.77 -15.47
C HIS A 151 -5.85 13.26 -14.11
N PHE A 152 -5.30 12.77 -13.03
CA PHE A 152 -5.72 13.19 -11.68
C PHE A 152 -5.14 14.55 -11.28
N SER A 153 -4.01 14.96 -11.82
CA SER A 153 -3.32 16.24 -11.55
C SER A 153 -3.22 16.57 -10.06
N SER A 154 -3.00 15.55 -9.23
CA SER A 154 -2.97 15.63 -7.77
C SER A 154 -1.58 15.37 -7.22
N ALA A 155 -1.16 16.17 -6.23
CA ALA A 155 0.09 15.95 -5.51
C ALA A 155 0.08 14.65 -4.68
N ALA A 156 -1.10 14.10 -4.40
CA ALA A 156 -1.24 12.82 -3.70
C ALA A 156 -1.02 11.60 -4.59
N ILE A 157 -0.90 11.75 -5.92
CA ILE A 157 -0.69 10.65 -6.87
C ILE A 157 0.78 10.56 -7.27
N GLY A 158 1.30 9.34 -7.26
CA GLY A 158 2.69 9.06 -7.64
C GLY A 158 2.88 7.64 -8.16
N ALA A 159 4.14 7.28 -8.38
CA ALA A 159 4.57 5.96 -8.83
C ALA A 159 5.59 5.34 -7.85
N SER A 160 5.58 4.01 -7.73
CA SER A 160 6.48 3.25 -6.86
C SER A 160 7.24 2.17 -7.64
#